data_be862b5153c68a5b563a392ad8106273
#
_entry.id   be862b5153c68a5b563a392ad8106273
#
_cell.length_a   1.000
_cell.length_b   1.000
_cell.length_c   1.000
_cell.angle_alpha   90.00
_cell.angle_beta   90.00
_cell.angle_gamma   90.00
#
_symmetry.space_group_name_H-M   'P 1'
#
loop_
_entity.id
_entity.type
_entity.pdbx_description
1 polymer ?
#
loop_
_entity_poly.entity_id
_entity_poly.type
_entity_poly.pdbx_seq_one_letter_code
_entity_poly.pdbx_strand_id
1 'polypeptide(L)'
;NKALVMNTPLNRQPQVVEAADATKEAWLALKRTDIKSPVTGYIAQRSVQVGETVSPGQSLMAVVPARQMWVNANFKETQLTDVRIGQSVNIISDLYGENVVFHGRVTGINMGTGNAFSLLPAQNATGNWIKIVQRVPVEVSLDPKELMEHPLRIGLSMTATIDTKNEDIAEMP
;
A
#
# COMPACT_ATOMS: atom_id res chain seq x y z
N ASN A 1 -23.70 45.15 30.01
CA ASN A 1 -24.00 43.98 29.17
C ASN A 1 -25.15 44.20 28.16
N LYS A 2 -26.12 45.07 28.44
CA LYS A 2 -27.19 45.38 27.44
C LYS A 2 -26.72 46.18 26.24
N ALA A 3 -25.69 46.99 26.37
CA ALA A 3 -25.18 47.86 25.29
C ALA A 3 -24.43 47.15 24.21
N LEU A 4 -23.83 45.96 24.50
CA LEU A 4 -23.10 45.13 23.55
C LEU A 4 -24.01 44.28 22.64
N VAL A 5 -25.27 44.11 23.02
CA VAL A 5 -26.23 43.21 22.32
C VAL A 5 -27.10 43.96 21.30
N MET A 6 -27.21 45.27 21.41
CA MET A 6 -28.22 46.07 20.63
C MET A 6 -27.85 46.34 19.15
N ASN A 7 -26.60 46.10 18.72
CA ASN A 7 -26.17 46.41 17.35
C ASN A 7 -25.58 45.23 16.56
N THR A 8 -25.57 44.02 17.14
CA THR A 8 -25.01 42.86 16.45
C THR A 8 -26.14 41.87 16.12
N PRO A 9 -26.30 41.43 14.85
CA PRO A 9 -27.30 40.43 14.52
C PRO A 9 -27.08 39.15 15.37
N LEU A 10 -28.19 38.51 15.76
CA LEU A 10 -28.22 37.35 16.68
C LEU A 10 -27.19 36.26 16.33
N ASN A 11 -26.98 35.99 15.06
CA ASN A 11 -26.03 35.01 14.55
C ASN A 11 -24.56 35.40 14.70
N ARG A 12 -24.25 36.65 15.07
CA ARG A 12 -22.91 37.19 15.32
C ARG A 12 -22.64 37.51 16.79
N GLN A 13 -23.61 37.26 17.66
CA GLN A 13 -23.39 37.41 19.10
C GLN A 13 -22.39 36.39 19.59
N PRO A 14 -21.34 36.77 20.38
CA PRO A 14 -20.28 35.87 20.80
C PRO A 14 -20.81 34.60 21.49
N GLN A 15 -21.83 34.73 22.33
CA GLN A 15 -22.44 33.59 23.04
C GLN A 15 -23.15 32.61 22.10
N VAL A 16 -23.78 33.11 21.00
CA VAL A 16 -24.44 32.26 20.00
C VAL A 16 -23.42 31.55 19.13
N VAL A 17 -22.33 32.24 18.76
CA VAL A 17 -21.22 31.65 18.01
C VAL A 17 -20.53 30.57 18.84
N GLU A 18 -20.24 30.85 20.11
CA GLU A 18 -19.63 29.88 21.02
C GLU A 18 -20.50 28.62 21.20
N ALA A 19 -21.80 28.77 21.40
CA ALA A 19 -22.74 27.66 21.49
C ALA A 19 -22.84 26.86 20.18
N ALA A 20 -22.81 27.53 19.04
CA ALA A 20 -22.80 26.90 17.72
C ALA A 20 -21.51 26.11 17.46
N ASP A 21 -20.37 26.68 17.85
CA ASP A 21 -19.06 26.01 17.73
C ASP A 21 -18.97 24.80 18.68
N ALA A 22 -19.43 24.88 19.92
CA ALA A 22 -19.51 23.76 20.83
C ALA A 22 -20.42 22.62 20.29
N THR A 23 -21.56 22.99 19.70
CA THR A 23 -22.47 22.01 19.06
C THR A 23 -21.80 21.34 17.86
N LYS A 24 -21.10 22.10 17.04
CA LYS A 24 -20.36 21.59 15.89
C LYS A 24 -19.22 20.66 16.30
N GLU A 25 -18.51 21.01 17.37
CA GLU A 25 -17.44 20.18 17.92
C GLU A 25 -17.97 18.85 18.46
N ALA A 26 -19.06 18.86 19.21
CA ALA A 26 -19.74 17.66 19.69
C ALA A 26 -20.26 16.79 18.55
N TRP A 27 -20.81 17.40 17.50
CA TRP A 27 -21.24 16.68 16.29
C TRP A 27 -20.08 16.05 15.55
N LEU A 28 -18.94 16.76 15.40
CA LEU A 28 -17.74 16.21 14.79
C LEU A 28 -17.16 15.06 15.62
N ALA A 29 -17.14 15.17 16.94
CA ALA A 29 -16.73 14.09 17.82
C ALA A 29 -17.58 12.84 17.62
N LEU A 30 -18.90 12.99 17.61
CA LEU A 30 -19.82 11.89 17.32
C LEU A 30 -19.60 11.29 15.92
N LYS A 31 -19.42 12.12 14.90
CA LYS A 31 -19.18 11.62 13.53
C LYS A 31 -17.87 10.85 13.40
N ARG A 32 -16.85 11.20 14.17
CA ARG A 32 -15.54 10.51 14.20
C ARG A 32 -15.57 9.16 14.92
N THR A 33 -16.65 8.83 15.65
CA THR A 33 -16.79 7.49 16.24
C THR A 33 -17.11 6.41 15.22
N ASP A 34 -17.67 6.77 14.05
CA ASP A 34 -17.93 5.84 12.95
C ASP A 34 -16.72 5.84 11.98
N ILE A 35 -15.81 4.89 12.19
CA ILE A 35 -14.59 4.74 11.40
C ILE A 35 -14.86 3.80 10.24
N LYS A 36 -14.95 4.34 9.02
CA LYS A 36 -15.17 3.56 7.80
C LYS A 36 -13.86 3.22 7.11
N SER A 37 -13.82 2.04 6.50
CA SER A 37 -12.68 1.67 5.64
C SER A 37 -12.62 2.59 4.41
N PRO A 38 -11.44 3.17 4.11
CA PRO A 38 -11.26 4.01 2.92
C PRO A 38 -11.22 3.20 1.61
N VAL A 39 -11.00 1.88 1.70
CA VAL A 39 -10.86 0.99 0.54
C VAL A 39 -11.70 -0.27 0.71
N THR A 40 -12.12 -0.83 -0.42
CA THR A 40 -12.77 -2.15 -0.46
C THR A 40 -11.70 -3.23 -0.50
N GLY A 41 -11.70 -4.14 0.46
CA GLY A 41 -10.67 -5.16 0.57
C GLY A 41 -10.89 -6.14 1.70
N TYR A 42 -9.86 -6.89 2.02
CA TYR A 42 -9.85 -7.87 3.09
C TYR A 42 -9.08 -7.36 4.31
N ILE A 43 -9.57 -7.69 5.50
CA ILE A 43 -8.85 -7.39 6.74
C ILE A 43 -7.67 -8.37 6.86
N ALA A 44 -6.45 -7.84 6.79
CA ALA A 44 -5.22 -8.61 6.94
C ALA A 44 -4.83 -8.78 8.40
N GLN A 45 -5.01 -7.72 9.18
CA GLN A 45 -4.66 -7.71 10.59
C GLN A 45 -5.67 -6.89 11.37
N ARG A 46 -6.11 -7.42 12.51
CA ARG A 46 -6.94 -6.72 13.49
C ARG A 46 -6.15 -6.59 14.78
N SER A 47 -5.93 -5.36 15.22
CA SER A 47 -5.15 -5.04 16.42
C SER A 47 -6.03 -4.64 17.61
N VAL A 48 -7.35 -4.65 17.46
CA VAL A 48 -8.32 -4.20 18.46
C VAL A 48 -9.44 -5.20 18.65
N GLN A 49 -9.98 -5.30 19.87
CA GLN A 49 -11.11 -6.17 20.22
C GLN A 49 -12.31 -5.34 20.70
N VAL A 50 -13.50 -5.95 20.65
CA VAL A 50 -14.72 -5.33 21.21
C VAL A 50 -14.57 -5.14 22.71
N GLY A 51 -14.85 -3.94 23.19
CA GLY A 51 -14.68 -3.55 24.60
C GLY A 51 -13.32 -2.93 24.93
N GLU A 52 -12.42 -2.84 23.98
CA GLU A 52 -11.11 -2.21 24.16
C GLU A 52 -11.22 -0.67 24.00
N THR A 53 -10.53 0.06 24.85
CA THR A 53 -10.42 1.51 24.74
C THR A 53 -9.36 1.88 23.70
N VAL A 54 -9.74 2.68 22.72
CA VAL A 54 -8.85 3.13 21.64
C VAL A 54 -8.53 4.62 21.80
N SER A 55 -7.31 4.98 21.44
CA SER A 55 -6.84 6.37 21.47
C SER A 55 -6.73 6.94 20.05
N PRO A 56 -6.88 8.26 19.87
CA PRO A 56 -6.63 8.91 18.59
C PRO A 56 -5.23 8.58 18.05
N GLY A 57 -5.15 8.16 16.78
CA GLY A 57 -3.90 7.76 16.13
C GLY A 57 -3.51 6.29 16.33
N GLN A 58 -4.25 5.52 17.11
CA GLN A 58 -4.02 4.09 17.26
C GLN A 58 -4.43 3.32 15.99
N SER A 59 -3.56 2.42 15.52
CA SER A 59 -3.88 1.53 14.39
C SER A 59 -4.86 0.46 14.84
N LEU A 60 -6.03 0.40 14.21
CA LEU A 60 -7.10 -0.54 14.56
C LEU A 60 -7.05 -1.80 13.71
N MET A 61 -6.92 -1.63 12.40
CA MET A 61 -6.95 -2.69 11.40
C MET A 61 -6.07 -2.35 10.21
N ALA A 62 -5.52 -3.36 9.57
CA ALA A 62 -4.92 -3.25 8.25
C ALA A 62 -5.85 -3.85 7.21
N VAL A 63 -6.24 -3.05 6.21
CA VAL A 63 -7.09 -3.47 5.10
C VAL A 63 -6.26 -3.54 3.83
N VAL A 64 -6.31 -4.68 3.15
CA VAL A 64 -5.63 -4.92 1.88
C VAL A 64 -6.63 -4.76 0.76
N PRO A 65 -6.39 -3.82 -0.19
CA PRO A 65 -7.27 -3.64 -1.33
C PRO A 65 -7.27 -4.90 -2.21
N ALA A 66 -8.47 -5.43 -2.51
CA ALA A 66 -8.61 -6.67 -3.26
C ALA A 66 -8.23 -6.56 -4.74
N ARG A 67 -8.21 -5.34 -5.28
CA ARG A 67 -8.01 -5.08 -6.72
C ARG A 67 -6.69 -4.41 -7.07
N GLN A 68 -5.91 -4.02 -6.07
CA GLN A 68 -4.66 -3.28 -6.25
C GLN A 68 -3.54 -4.01 -5.52
N MET A 69 -3.18 -5.18 -6.05
CA MET A 69 -2.06 -5.95 -5.54
C MET A 69 -0.91 -5.90 -6.54
N TRP A 70 0.29 -5.86 -6.01
CA TRP A 70 1.51 -5.96 -6.78
C TRP A 70 2.43 -7.02 -6.19
N VAL A 71 3.34 -7.49 -7.00
CA VAL A 71 4.38 -8.46 -6.63
C VAL A 71 5.73 -7.79 -6.73
N ASN A 72 6.53 -7.90 -5.68
CA ASN A 72 7.93 -7.51 -5.70
C ASN A 72 8.77 -8.73 -6.10
N ALA A 73 9.12 -8.83 -7.38
CA ALA A 73 9.93 -9.93 -7.89
C ALA A 73 11.41 -9.59 -7.77
N ASN A 74 12.17 -10.40 -7.03
CA ASN A 74 13.58 -10.17 -6.73
C ASN A 74 14.47 -10.85 -7.78
N PHE A 75 14.83 -10.13 -8.84
CA PHE A 75 15.72 -10.62 -9.91
C PHE A 75 17.20 -10.40 -9.55
N LYS A 76 18.06 -11.26 -10.08
CA LYS A 76 19.51 -11.02 -10.02
C LYS A 76 19.88 -9.86 -10.93
N GLU A 77 20.86 -9.05 -10.55
CA GLU A 77 21.36 -7.94 -11.36
C GLU A 77 21.66 -8.33 -12.82
N THR A 78 22.22 -9.53 -13.01
CA THR A 78 22.54 -10.07 -14.35
C THR A 78 21.32 -10.41 -15.21
N GLN A 79 20.13 -10.50 -14.64
CA GLN A 79 18.88 -10.82 -15.35
C GLN A 79 18.12 -9.56 -15.78
N LEU A 80 18.56 -8.37 -15.33
CA LEU A 80 17.84 -7.12 -15.59
C LEU A 80 18.29 -6.39 -16.87
N THR A 81 19.26 -6.91 -17.59
CA THR A 81 19.83 -6.25 -18.78
C THR A 81 18.75 -5.87 -19.79
N ASP A 82 17.80 -6.77 -20.05
CA ASP A 82 16.75 -6.61 -21.06
C ASP A 82 15.36 -6.33 -20.46
N VAL A 83 15.29 -6.13 -19.14
CA VAL A 83 14.03 -5.81 -18.47
C VAL A 83 13.71 -4.33 -18.61
N ARG A 84 12.48 -4.03 -19.06
CA ARG A 84 11.95 -2.68 -19.24
C ARG A 84 10.58 -2.55 -18.60
N ILE A 85 10.25 -1.33 -18.20
CA ILE A 85 8.90 -0.99 -17.69
C ILE A 85 7.89 -1.22 -18.83
N GLY A 86 6.74 -1.81 -18.48
CA GLY A 86 5.67 -2.13 -19.43
C GLY A 86 5.67 -3.56 -19.96
N GLN A 87 6.78 -4.31 -19.84
CA GLN A 87 6.84 -5.70 -20.27
C GLN A 87 5.85 -6.59 -19.52
N SER A 88 5.33 -7.59 -20.24
CA SER A 88 4.42 -8.59 -19.68
C SER A 88 5.16 -9.60 -18.80
N VAL A 89 4.50 -10.00 -17.73
CA VAL A 89 5.03 -10.93 -16.74
C VAL A 89 4.01 -12.01 -16.44
N ASN A 90 4.44 -13.26 -16.52
CA ASN A 90 3.67 -14.41 -16.09
C ASN A 90 4.09 -14.79 -14.68
N ILE A 91 3.12 -14.90 -13.76
CA ILE A 91 3.35 -15.17 -12.35
C ILE A 91 2.58 -16.42 -11.97
N ILE A 92 3.29 -17.35 -11.35
CA ILE A 92 2.73 -18.59 -10.81
C ILE A 92 2.87 -18.53 -9.31
N SER A 93 1.73 -18.69 -8.60
CA SER A 93 1.72 -18.74 -7.14
C SER A 93 1.83 -20.18 -6.66
N ASP A 94 2.66 -20.41 -5.66
CA ASP A 94 2.79 -21.74 -5.03
C ASP A 94 1.47 -22.21 -4.40
N LEU A 95 0.56 -21.29 -4.07
CA LEU A 95 -0.76 -21.60 -3.52
C LEU A 95 -1.67 -22.31 -4.54
N TYR A 96 -1.64 -21.89 -5.80
CA TYR A 96 -2.52 -22.41 -6.86
C TYR A 96 -1.79 -23.38 -7.81
N GLY A 97 -0.46 -23.46 -7.70
CA GLY A 97 0.38 -24.27 -8.57
C GLY A 97 0.39 -23.77 -10.02
N GLU A 98 0.87 -24.63 -10.94
CA GLU A 98 1.06 -24.28 -12.36
C GLU A 98 -0.27 -24.14 -13.15
N ASN A 99 -1.38 -24.54 -12.56
CA ASN A 99 -2.69 -24.51 -13.23
C ASN A 99 -3.28 -23.09 -13.33
N VAL A 100 -2.80 -22.15 -12.49
CA VAL A 100 -3.26 -20.76 -12.48
C VAL A 100 -2.07 -19.84 -12.72
N VAL A 101 -2.06 -19.21 -13.90
CA VAL A 101 -1.06 -18.23 -14.28
C VAL A 101 -1.69 -16.84 -14.16
N PHE A 102 -1.08 -15.99 -13.36
CA PHE A 102 -1.46 -14.58 -13.24
C PHE A 102 -0.66 -13.76 -14.24
N HIS A 103 -1.35 -12.86 -14.93
CA HIS A 103 -0.73 -11.93 -15.85
C HIS A 103 -0.51 -10.58 -15.17
N GLY A 104 0.67 -10.03 -15.39
CA GLY A 104 1.04 -8.74 -14.84
C GLY A 104 1.88 -7.92 -15.81
N ARG A 105 2.17 -6.69 -15.40
CA ARG A 105 3.09 -5.80 -16.13
C ARG A 105 4.12 -5.21 -15.18
N VAL A 106 5.34 -5.04 -15.66
CA VAL A 106 6.40 -4.33 -14.94
C VAL A 106 6.00 -2.87 -14.81
N THR A 107 5.78 -2.41 -13.57
CA THR A 107 5.44 -1.01 -13.25
C THR A 107 6.63 -0.21 -12.77
N GLY A 108 7.61 -0.87 -12.15
CA GLY A 108 8.78 -0.19 -11.63
C GLY A 108 9.97 -1.12 -11.44
N ILE A 109 11.16 -0.55 -11.59
CA ILE A 109 12.42 -1.21 -11.26
C ILE A 109 13.07 -0.36 -10.19
N ASN A 110 13.28 -0.93 -9.01
CA ASN A 110 13.90 -0.19 -7.92
C ASN A 110 15.36 0.15 -8.26
N MET A 111 15.74 1.41 -7.99
CA MET A 111 17.09 1.92 -8.22
C MET A 111 18.11 1.42 -7.19
N GLY A 112 17.71 0.58 -6.23
CA GLY A 112 18.57 0.06 -5.17
C GLY A 112 18.37 -1.43 -4.94
N THR A 113 19.46 -2.10 -4.57
CA THR A 113 19.40 -3.50 -4.15
C THR A 113 18.79 -3.61 -2.76
N GLY A 114 18.14 -4.73 -2.44
CA GLY A 114 17.55 -4.96 -1.11
C GLY A 114 18.57 -4.79 0.04
N ASN A 115 19.86 -5.00 -0.23
CA ASN A 115 20.92 -4.85 0.74
C ASN A 115 21.29 -3.38 1.01
N ALA A 116 21.09 -2.49 0.03
CA ALA A 116 21.36 -1.05 0.18
C ALA A 116 20.36 -0.35 1.14
N PHE A 117 19.16 -0.91 1.29
CA PHE A 117 18.12 -0.40 2.20
C PHE A 117 18.00 -1.20 3.50
N SER A 118 18.90 -2.17 3.73
CA SER A 118 18.91 -2.95 4.97
C SER A 118 19.43 -2.11 6.12
N LEU A 119 18.73 -2.10 7.25
CA LEU A 119 19.15 -1.46 8.51
C LEU A 119 20.46 -2.04 9.07
N LEU A 120 20.81 -3.26 8.69
CA LEU A 120 22.06 -3.95 9.05
C LEU A 120 22.68 -4.54 7.78
N PRO A 121 23.46 -3.75 7.03
CA PRO A 121 24.20 -4.29 5.90
C PRO A 121 25.18 -5.36 6.41
N ALA A 122 25.24 -6.50 5.71
CA ALA A 122 26.15 -7.58 6.03
C ALA A 122 27.61 -7.06 5.95
N GLN A 123 28.21 -6.79 7.11
CA GLN A 123 29.60 -6.40 7.23
C GLN A 123 30.45 -7.66 7.22
N ASN A 124 31.24 -7.86 6.18
CA ASN A 124 32.30 -8.88 6.22
C ASN A 124 33.45 -8.37 7.11
N ALA A 125 33.42 -8.75 8.38
CA ALA A 125 34.42 -8.35 9.39
C ALA A 125 35.83 -8.93 9.16
N THR A 126 36.02 -9.80 8.17
CA THR A 126 37.27 -10.57 7.97
C THR A 126 38.12 -10.16 6.76
N GLY A 127 37.89 -8.98 6.17
CA GLY A 127 38.78 -8.43 5.16
C GLY A 127 38.81 -9.10 3.77
N ASN A 128 38.15 -10.24 3.57
CA ASN A 128 38.03 -10.86 2.26
C ASN A 128 36.79 -10.33 1.54
N TRP A 129 37.02 -9.49 0.53
CA TRP A 129 35.94 -9.01 -0.33
C TRP A 129 35.46 -10.12 -1.27
N ILE A 130 34.23 -10.59 -1.09
CA ILE A 130 33.58 -11.56 -1.96
C ILE A 130 32.51 -10.82 -2.75
N LYS A 131 32.57 -10.88 -4.08
CA LYS A 131 31.51 -10.35 -4.96
C LYS A 131 30.26 -11.20 -4.81
N ILE A 132 29.22 -10.65 -4.15
CA ILE A 132 27.90 -11.28 -4.03
C ILE A 132 26.98 -10.65 -5.07
N VAL A 133 26.34 -11.48 -5.92
CA VAL A 133 25.34 -11.01 -6.87
C VAL A 133 24.13 -10.48 -6.08
N GLN A 134 23.87 -9.20 -6.27
CA GLN A 134 22.77 -8.53 -5.61
C GLN A 134 21.43 -8.83 -6.29
N ARG A 135 20.33 -8.72 -5.53
CA ARG A 135 18.97 -8.82 -6.06
C ARG A 135 18.33 -7.44 -6.08
N VAL A 136 17.70 -7.12 -7.20
CA VAL A 136 16.97 -5.89 -7.40
C VAL A 136 15.48 -6.22 -7.44
N PRO A 137 14.66 -5.59 -6.59
CA PRO A 137 13.22 -5.78 -6.63
C PRO A 137 12.62 -5.06 -7.83
N VAL A 138 11.82 -5.79 -8.59
CA VAL A 138 11.02 -5.30 -9.71
C VAL A 138 9.57 -5.37 -9.29
N GLU A 139 8.87 -4.25 -9.37
CA GLU A 139 7.46 -4.16 -9.07
C GLU A 139 6.62 -4.56 -10.28
N VAL A 140 5.73 -5.50 -10.07
CA VAL A 140 4.82 -6.03 -11.10
C VAL A 140 3.39 -5.85 -10.63
N SER A 141 2.58 -5.10 -11.37
CA SER A 141 1.15 -5.01 -11.15
C SER A 141 0.43 -6.22 -11.72
N LEU A 142 -0.58 -6.73 -11.01
CA LEU A 142 -1.40 -7.86 -11.42
C LEU A 142 -2.71 -7.40 -12.06
N ASP A 143 -3.29 -8.23 -12.94
CA ASP A 143 -4.61 -7.95 -13.51
C ASP A 143 -5.70 -8.05 -12.40
N PRO A 144 -6.48 -6.99 -12.18
CA PRO A 144 -7.54 -6.98 -11.17
C PRO A 144 -8.64 -8.03 -11.39
N LYS A 145 -8.84 -8.51 -12.62
CA LYS A 145 -9.85 -9.53 -12.95
C LYS A 145 -9.44 -10.89 -12.42
N GLU A 146 -8.19 -11.28 -12.65
CA GLU A 146 -7.65 -12.54 -12.18
C GLU A 146 -7.57 -12.61 -10.65
N LEU A 147 -7.30 -11.45 -10.00
CA LEU A 147 -7.34 -11.33 -8.54
C LEU A 147 -8.73 -11.55 -7.93
N MET A 148 -9.80 -11.27 -8.69
CA MET A 148 -11.16 -11.53 -8.21
C MET A 148 -11.55 -13.00 -8.35
N GLU A 149 -11.06 -13.70 -9.36
CA GLU A 149 -11.31 -15.13 -9.58
C GLU A 149 -10.44 -15.98 -8.64
N HIS A 150 -9.19 -15.58 -8.44
CA HIS A 150 -8.22 -16.28 -7.61
C HIS A 150 -7.60 -15.32 -6.58
N PRO A 151 -8.25 -15.09 -5.43
CA PRO A 151 -7.78 -14.13 -4.44
C PRO A 151 -6.42 -14.52 -3.87
N LEU A 152 -5.45 -13.63 -4.01
CA LEU A 152 -4.11 -13.78 -3.43
C LEU A 152 -4.06 -13.20 -2.01
N ARG A 153 -3.08 -13.65 -1.24
CA ARG A 153 -2.79 -13.15 0.11
C ARG A 153 -1.41 -12.53 0.14
N ILE A 154 -1.21 -11.59 1.06
CA ILE A 154 0.11 -10.99 1.28
C ILE A 154 1.06 -12.05 1.85
N GLY A 155 2.31 -12.03 1.37
CA GLY A 155 3.38 -12.92 1.85
C GLY A 155 3.43 -14.29 1.19
N LEU A 156 2.67 -14.51 0.11
CA LEU A 156 2.79 -15.74 -0.68
C LEU A 156 4.08 -15.75 -1.51
N SER A 157 4.65 -16.95 -1.65
CA SER A 157 5.76 -17.21 -2.57
C SER A 157 5.24 -17.37 -3.99
N MET A 158 5.97 -16.77 -4.94
CA MET A 158 5.59 -16.77 -6.34
C MET A 158 6.82 -16.84 -7.24
N THR A 159 6.65 -17.43 -8.40
CA THR A 159 7.64 -17.41 -9.47
C THR A 159 7.18 -16.46 -10.56
N ALA A 160 7.99 -15.44 -10.86
CA ALA A 160 7.72 -14.46 -11.90
C ALA A 160 8.65 -14.67 -13.09
N THR A 161 8.06 -14.73 -14.29
CA THR A 161 8.77 -14.85 -15.58
C THR A 161 8.42 -13.67 -16.45
N ILE A 162 9.42 -12.83 -16.77
CA ILE A 162 9.25 -11.65 -17.63
C ILE A 162 9.48 -12.07 -19.09
N ASP A 163 8.57 -11.69 -19.98
CA ASP A 163 8.79 -11.83 -21.41
C ASP A 163 9.54 -10.61 -21.94
N THR A 164 10.83 -10.81 -22.24
CA THR A 164 11.71 -9.76 -22.76
C THR A 164 11.65 -9.60 -24.28
N LYS A 165 10.92 -10.48 -24.99
CA LYS A 165 10.82 -10.46 -26.46
C LYS A 165 9.73 -9.53 -26.98
N ASN A 166 8.70 -9.24 -26.19
CA ASN A 166 7.64 -8.32 -26.56
C ASN A 166 8.04 -6.89 -26.21
N GLU A 167 8.44 -6.12 -27.21
CA GLU A 167 8.62 -4.66 -27.15
C GLU A 167 7.27 -3.92 -27.24
N ASP A 168 6.25 -4.36 -26.55
CA ASP A 168 5.04 -3.54 -26.33
C ASP A 168 5.37 -2.42 -25.34
N ILE A 169 6.31 -1.57 -25.72
CA ILE A 169 6.56 -0.30 -25.08
C ILE A 169 5.39 0.59 -25.47
N ALA A 170 4.32 0.56 -24.69
CA ALA A 170 3.31 1.60 -24.75
C ALA A 170 4.04 2.92 -24.41
N GLU A 171 4.21 3.78 -25.39
CA GLU A 171 4.59 5.17 -25.21
C GLU A 171 3.61 5.75 -24.17
N MET A 172 4.12 5.98 -22.96
CA MET A 172 3.38 6.74 -21.98
C MET A 172 3.53 8.23 -22.31
N PRO A 173 2.42 8.97 -22.31
CA PRO A 173 2.40 10.41 -22.55
C PRO A 173 3.12 11.19 -21.44
#